data_76e3bb534fec2509d472cbbb49c70dbc
#
_entry.id   76e3bb534fec2509d472cbbb49c70dbc
#
_cell.length_a   1.000
_cell.length_b   1.000
_cell.length_c   1.000
_cell.angle_alpha   90.00
_cell.angle_beta   90.00
_cell.angle_gamma   90.00
#
_symmetry.space_group_name_H-M   'P 1'
#
loop_
_entity.id
_entity.type
_entity.pdbx_description
1 polymer ?
#
loop_
_entity_poly.entity_id
_entity_poly.type
_entity_poly.pdbx_seq_one_letter_code
_entity_poly.pdbx_strand_id
1 'polypeptide(L)'
;MLRCVYTDLDGTLLGRGASLFRDADGLFTLLPARALEACFRANVEVVLKSGRRKAQVMEDARLIGQTAYIFEMGCGLVIDGEETMLTGDLQPANGKTVHDLIEESGAPKLLLDTYAGRLEYHDPWHLNREISHLMRGLVDSDEADRLLEEHGLGNLRLVDNGAIAPKGSLPDLEGPPHVYHLIPRQASKADAVARHMRARGYSPEECIAVGDSREDVGVAAVVGRFFLVANAVEKDPDVMRGVPANVEVTEGRNGDGFYEAVVKALAER
;
A
#
# COMPACT_ATOMS: atom_id res chain seq x y z
N MET A 1 -0.07 10.09 23.56
CA MET A 1 0.34 11.23 22.69
C MET A 1 0.78 10.64 21.35
N LEU A 2 0.29 11.19 20.23
CA LEU A 2 0.66 10.71 18.90
C LEU A 2 2.17 10.86 18.64
N ARG A 3 2.81 9.80 18.15
CA ARG A 3 4.25 9.76 17.81
C ARG A 3 4.51 9.37 16.37
N CYS A 4 3.59 8.62 15.74
CA CYS A 4 3.77 8.16 14.37
C CYS A 4 2.47 8.13 13.58
N VAL A 5 2.55 8.53 12.31
CA VAL A 5 1.49 8.42 11.30
C VAL A 5 1.99 7.53 10.17
N TYR A 6 1.32 6.41 9.92
CA TYR A 6 1.54 5.56 8.76
C TYR A 6 0.55 5.93 7.66
N THR A 7 1.01 6.32 6.50
CA THR A 7 0.11 6.71 5.40
C THR A 7 0.42 5.96 4.11
N ASP A 8 -0.64 5.52 3.43
CA ASP A 8 -0.50 5.16 2.02
C ASP A 8 -0.29 6.41 1.16
N LEU A 9 0.17 6.23 -0.06
CA LEU A 9 0.44 7.30 -1.01
C LEU A 9 -0.71 7.51 -1.99
N ASP A 10 -0.89 6.56 -2.90
CA ASP A 10 -1.81 6.70 -4.03
C ASP A 10 -3.27 6.51 -3.60
N GLY A 11 -4.07 7.53 -3.73
CA GLY A 11 -5.47 7.50 -3.27
C GLY A 11 -5.64 7.91 -1.80
N THR A 12 -4.55 8.15 -1.05
CA THR A 12 -4.57 8.55 0.36
C THR A 12 -3.88 9.90 0.58
N LEU A 13 -2.55 9.94 0.62
CA LEU A 13 -1.82 11.21 0.77
C LEU A 13 -1.86 12.04 -0.51
N LEU A 14 -1.84 11.36 -1.66
CA LEU A 14 -1.75 11.97 -2.98
C LEU A 14 -3.12 11.98 -3.66
N GLY A 15 -3.47 13.12 -4.22
CA GLY A 15 -4.67 13.28 -5.03
C GLY A 15 -4.45 12.96 -6.51
N ARG A 16 -5.28 13.52 -7.37
CA ARG A 16 -5.29 13.22 -8.79
C ARG A 16 -3.92 13.43 -9.44
N GLY A 17 -3.48 12.42 -10.20
CA GLY A 17 -2.18 12.43 -10.88
C GLY A 17 -0.99 12.22 -9.93
N ALA A 18 -1.22 11.60 -8.78
CA ALA A 18 -0.23 11.35 -7.74
C ALA A 18 0.43 12.65 -7.23
N SER A 19 -0.36 13.70 -7.06
CA SER A 19 0.12 15.01 -6.64
C SER A 19 -0.25 15.32 -5.20
N LEU A 20 0.73 15.81 -4.41
CA LEU A 20 0.52 16.33 -3.06
C LEU A 20 -0.33 17.62 -3.04
N PHE A 21 -0.42 18.32 -4.17
CA PHE A 21 -1.07 19.63 -4.30
C PHE A 21 -2.38 19.58 -5.08
N ARG A 22 -2.93 18.39 -5.29
CA ARG A 22 -4.24 18.19 -5.93
C ARG A 22 -5.11 17.32 -5.06
N ASP A 23 -6.39 17.69 -4.98
CA ASP A 23 -7.42 16.86 -4.34
C ASP A 23 -7.87 15.69 -5.26
N ALA A 24 -8.90 14.97 -4.84
CA ALA A 24 -9.49 13.86 -5.61
C ALA A 24 -10.04 14.30 -6.97
N ASP A 25 -10.51 15.53 -7.10
CA ASP A 25 -11.10 16.11 -8.32
C ASP A 25 -10.03 16.77 -9.21
N GLY A 26 -8.81 16.91 -8.70
CA GLY A 26 -7.67 17.52 -9.39
C GLY A 26 -7.56 19.03 -9.18
N LEU A 27 -8.35 19.60 -8.26
CA LEU A 27 -8.24 20.99 -7.86
C LEU A 27 -7.06 21.20 -6.92
N PHE A 28 -6.56 22.44 -6.86
CA PHE A 28 -5.46 22.77 -5.98
C PHE A 28 -5.87 22.71 -4.51
N THR A 29 -5.06 22.02 -3.69
CA THR A 29 -5.19 21.97 -2.23
C THR A 29 -3.81 22.03 -1.56
N LEU A 30 -3.76 22.60 -0.34
CA LEU A 30 -2.59 22.56 0.54
C LEU A 30 -2.81 21.68 1.77
N LEU A 31 -3.99 21.08 1.92
CA LEU A 31 -4.34 20.34 3.14
C LEU A 31 -3.37 19.20 3.45
N PRO A 32 -2.96 18.34 2.49
CA PRO A 32 -1.98 17.29 2.77
C PRO A 32 -0.64 17.85 3.25
N ALA A 33 -0.15 18.92 2.60
CA ALA A 33 1.10 19.56 2.99
C ALA A 33 1.03 20.20 4.39
N ARG A 34 -0.13 20.78 4.76
CA ARG A 34 -0.37 21.31 6.11
C ARG A 34 -0.43 20.20 7.16
N ALA A 35 -0.97 19.04 6.83
CA ALA A 35 -0.94 17.88 7.73
C ALA A 35 0.49 17.42 7.98
N LEU A 36 1.32 17.33 6.95
CA LEU A 36 2.75 17.02 7.08
C LEU A 36 3.46 18.08 7.94
N GLU A 37 3.22 19.37 7.70
CA GLU A 37 3.75 20.46 8.54
C GLU A 37 3.33 20.30 10.01
N ALA A 38 2.06 19.96 10.27
CA ALA A 38 1.56 19.77 11.62
C ALA A 38 2.26 18.59 12.33
N CYS A 39 2.50 17.48 11.63
CA CYS A 39 3.29 16.36 12.14
C CYS A 39 4.72 16.81 12.50
N PHE A 40 5.40 17.52 11.62
CA PHE A 40 6.74 18.06 11.88
C PHE A 40 6.78 18.95 13.12
N ARG A 41 5.85 19.91 13.25
CA ARG A 41 5.75 20.80 14.41
C ARG A 41 5.48 20.05 15.71
N ALA A 42 4.75 18.94 15.63
CA ALA A 42 4.43 18.09 16.77
C ALA A 42 5.50 17.04 17.09
N ASN A 43 6.59 16.98 16.30
CA ASN A 43 7.61 15.93 16.36
C ASN A 43 7.02 14.52 16.20
N VAL A 44 6.10 14.39 15.26
CA VAL A 44 5.44 13.12 14.87
C VAL A 44 6.10 12.60 13.60
N GLU A 45 6.60 11.37 13.66
CA GLU A 45 7.17 10.69 12.48
C GLU A 45 6.08 10.33 11.47
N VAL A 46 6.35 10.52 10.18
CA VAL A 46 5.45 10.11 9.10
C VAL A 46 6.12 9.02 8.28
N VAL A 47 5.53 7.83 8.26
CA VAL A 47 6.05 6.67 7.54
C VAL A 47 5.17 6.37 6.34
N LEU A 48 5.73 6.47 5.14
CA LEU A 48 5.05 6.10 3.91
C LEU A 48 4.99 4.57 3.79
N LYS A 49 3.80 4.01 3.52
CA LYS A 49 3.58 2.58 3.26
C LYS A 49 2.87 2.41 1.92
N SER A 50 3.56 1.86 0.92
CA SER A 50 3.04 1.90 -0.45
C SER A 50 3.29 0.61 -1.22
N GLY A 51 2.45 0.37 -2.25
CA GLY A 51 2.69 -0.62 -3.28
C GLY A 51 3.75 -0.20 -4.31
N ARG A 52 4.23 1.04 -4.28
CA ARG A 52 5.29 1.54 -5.16
C ARG A 52 6.60 0.79 -4.92
N ARG A 53 7.44 0.73 -5.97
CA ARG A 53 8.80 0.19 -5.87
C ARG A 53 9.67 1.04 -4.93
N LYS A 54 10.67 0.43 -4.31
CA LYS A 54 11.58 1.04 -3.32
C LYS A 54 12.11 2.40 -3.75
N ALA A 55 12.66 2.52 -4.97
CA ALA A 55 13.24 3.77 -5.45
C ALA A 55 12.23 4.94 -5.46
N GLN A 56 10.96 4.68 -5.77
CA GLN A 56 9.92 5.72 -5.77
C GLN A 56 9.58 6.13 -4.33
N VAL A 57 9.30 5.16 -3.43
CA VAL A 57 8.95 5.48 -2.04
C VAL A 57 10.10 6.16 -1.32
N MET A 58 11.35 5.77 -1.61
CA MET A 58 12.55 6.42 -1.08
C MET A 58 12.60 7.91 -1.46
N GLU A 59 12.36 8.24 -2.73
CA GLU A 59 12.36 9.64 -3.18
C GLU A 59 11.19 10.43 -2.60
N ASP A 60 10.01 9.81 -2.49
CA ASP A 60 8.85 10.43 -1.86
C ASP A 60 9.12 10.71 -0.36
N ALA A 61 9.69 9.74 0.38
CA ALA A 61 10.06 9.90 1.79
C ALA A 61 11.13 10.98 1.97
N ARG A 62 12.18 10.96 1.15
CA ARG A 62 13.23 11.98 1.15
C ARG A 62 12.67 13.37 0.91
N LEU A 63 11.74 13.52 -0.04
CA LEU A 63 11.12 14.80 -0.38
C LEU A 63 10.37 15.41 0.82
N ILE A 64 9.72 14.57 1.63
CA ILE A 64 9.02 15.02 2.85
C ILE A 64 9.90 14.93 4.11
N GLY A 65 11.22 14.74 3.97
CA GLY A 65 12.17 14.75 5.08
C GLY A 65 12.09 13.57 6.02
N GLN A 66 11.61 12.40 5.55
CA GLN A 66 11.49 11.17 6.35
C GLN A 66 12.56 10.14 5.94
N THR A 67 13.01 9.33 6.91
CA THR A 67 14.06 8.33 6.71
C THR A 67 13.55 6.89 6.87
N ALA A 68 12.28 6.72 7.24
CA ALA A 68 11.62 5.43 7.32
C ALA A 68 10.48 5.33 6.29
N TYR A 69 10.42 4.19 5.60
CA TYR A 69 9.38 3.92 4.62
C TYR A 69 9.21 2.42 4.36
N ILE A 70 7.99 2.05 3.93
CA ILE A 70 7.57 0.69 3.61
C ILE A 70 7.21 0.64 2.12
N PHE A 71 7.76 -0.32 1.38
CA PHE A 71 7.61 -0.42 -0.06
C PHE A 71 7.12 -1.80 -0.51
N GLU A 72 6.63 -1.87 -1.77
CA GLU A 72 6.13 -3.08 -2.41
C GLU A 72 5.19 -3.90 -1.51
N MET A 73 4.08 -3.25 -1.06
CA MET A 73 3.02 -3.87 -0.26
C MET A 73 3.46 -4.40 1.11
N GLY A 74 4.51 -3.81 1.70
CA GLY A 74 5.05 -4.29 2.98
C GLY A 74 6.11 -5.37 2.85
N CYS A 75 6.54 -5.69 1.63
CA CYS A 75 7.62 -6.66 1.41
C CYS A 75 8.99 -6.14 1.87
N GLY A 76 9.16 -4.81 1.91
CA GLY A 76 10.39 -4.19 2.38
C GLY A 76 10.13 -3.01 3.30
N LEU A 77 11.01 -2.85 4.28
CA LEU A 77 11.04 -1.77 5.27
C LEU A 77 12.44 -1.16 5.31
N VAL A 78 12.52 0.16 5.26
CA VAL A 78 13.76 0.91 5.51
C VAL A 78 13.57 1.78 6.74
N ILE A 79 14.57 1.80 7.62
CA ILE A 79 14.64 2.66 8.81
C ILE A 79 16.04 3.27 8.85
N ASP A 80 16.16 4.59 8.74
CA ASP A 80 17.43 5.32 8.81
C ASP A 80 18.50 4.78 7.86
N GLY A 81 18.10 4.31 6.68
CA GLY A 81 18.97 3.74 5.65
C GLY A 81 19.21 2.22 5.78
N GLU A 82 18.80 1.60 6.87
CA GLU A 82 18.87 0.15 7.05
C GLU A 82 17.63 -0.54 6.47
N GLU A 83 17.85 -1.47 5.55
CA GLU A 83 16.81 -2.22 4.87
C GLU A 83 16.57 -3.58 5.51
N THR A 84 15.29 -3.94 5.60
CA THR A 84 14.84 -5.27 6.02
C THR A 84 13.85 -5.83 5.02
N MET A 85 14.15 -7.00 4.45
CA MET A 85 13.20 -7.75 3.62
C MET A 85 12.24 -8.54 4.52
N LEU A 86 10.94 -8.38 4.28
CA LEU A 86 9.85 -9.02 5.02
C LEU A 86 9.14 -10.08 4.16
N THR A 87 9.92 -10.86 3.43
CA THR A 87 9.48 -11.79 2.41
C THR A 87 9.50 -13.26 2.87
N GLY A 88 9.64 -13.47 4.18
CA GLY A 88 9.68 -14.80 4.77
C GLY A 88 10.87 -15.62 4.25
N ASP A 89 10.59 -16.83 3.75
CA ASP A 89 11.61 -17.75 3.24
C ASP A 89 12.16 -17.35 1.87
N LEU A 90 11.47 -16.47 1.15
CA LEU A 90 11.95 -15.92 -0.13
C LEU A 90 12.88 -14.72 0.13
N GLN A 91 14.18 -15.00 0.18
CA GLN A 91 15.20 -13.98 0.38
C GLN A 91 16.09 -13.84 -0.86
N PRO A 92 16.63 -12.64 -1.15
CA PRO A 92 17.59 -12.47 -2.22
C PRO A 92 18.76 -13.47 -2.07
N ALA A 93 19.11 -14.17 -3.13
CA ALA A 93 20.15 -15.18 -3.10
C ALA A 93 20.91 -15.28 -4.44
N ASN A 94 22.20 -15.58 -4.39
CA ASN A 94 23.03 -15.82 -5.58
C ASN A 94 22.98 -14.67 -6.62
N GLY A 95 22.88 -13.42 -6.15
CA GLY A 95 22.81 -12.24 -7.01
C GLY A 95 21.43 -12.00 -7.66
N LYS A 96 20.41 -12.76 -7.25
CA LYS A 96 19.01 -12.61 -7.67
C LYS A 96 18.20 -11.87 -6.63
N THR A 97 17.31 -11.04 -7.10
CA THR A 97 16.27 -10.40 -6.28
C THR A 97 15.13 -11.37 -5.96
N VAL A 98 14.25 -11.01 -5.03
CA VAL A 98 13.02 -11.81 -4.80
C VAL A 98 12.12 -11.78 -6.04
N HIS A 99 12.09 -10.67 -6.78
CA HIS A 99 11.40 -10.58 -8.07
C HIS A 99 11.89 -11.66 -9.05
N ASP A 100 13.22 -11.84 -9.19
CA ASP A 100 13.79 -12.85 -10.06
C ASP A 100 13.40 -14.27 -9.62
N LEU A 101 13.39 -14.53 -8.29
CA LEU A 101 13.00 -15.83 -7.74
C LEU A 101 11.51 -16.13 -7.98
N ILE A 102 10.65 -15.13 -7.88
CA ILE A 102 9.21 -15.28 -8.20
C ILE A 102 9.04 -15.53 -9.72
N GLU A 103 9.77 -14.82 -10.57
CA GLU A 103 9.74 -15.06 -12.03
C GLU A 103 10.15 -16.50 -12.37
N GLU A 104 11.26 -16.97 -11.80
CA GLU A 104 11.78 -18.33 -12.01
C GLU A 104 10.86 -19.43 -11.49
N SER A 105 10.00 -19.13 -10.50
CA SER A 105 8.99 -20.08 -10.02
C SER A 105 7.92 -20.40 -11.06
N GLY A 106 7.79 -19.55 -12.09
CA GLY A 106 6.75 -19.64 -13.11
C GLY A 106 5.38 -19.09 -12.67
N ALA A 107 5.25 -18.57 -11.45
CA ALA A 107 3.99 -18.04 -10.93
C ALA A 107 3.41 -16.89 -11.78
N PRO A 108 4.20 -15.88 -12.21
CA PRO A 108 3.69 -14.81 -13.07
C PRO A 108 3.15 -15.36 -14.39
N LYS A 109 3.89 -16.29 -15.02
CA LYS A 109 3.47 -16.92 -16.28
C LYS A 109 2.18 -17.72 -16.12
N LEU A 110 2.06 -18.51 -15.05
CA LEU A 110 0.85 -19.28 -14.74
C LEU A 110 -0.39 -18.37 -14.67
N LEU A 111 -0.30 -17.26 -13.92
CA LEU A 111 -1.40 -16.30 -13.79
C LEU A 111 -1.75 -15.65 -15.13
N LEU A 112 -0.76 -15.17 -15.88
CA LEU A 112 -0.97 -14.49 -17.17
C LEU A 112 -1.55 -15.43 -18.22
N ASP A 113 -1.13 -16.69 -18.25
CA ASP A 113 -1.66 -17.70 -19.17
C ASP A 113 -3.11 -18.09 -18.80
N THR A 114 -3.38 -18.30 -17.51
CA THR A 114 -4.72 -18.70 -17.04
C THR A 114 -5.75 -17.59 -17.22
N TYR A 115 -5.35 -16.36 -16.96
CA TYR A 115 -6.22 -15.19 -17.07
C TYR A 115 -5.96 -14.37 -18.34
N ALA A 116 -5.55 -15.03 -19.43
CA ALA A 116 -5.29 -14.38 -20.72
C ALA A 116 -6.49 -13.50 -21.16
N GLY A 117 -6.22 -12.26 -21.54
CA GLY A 117 -7.24 -11.25 -21.88
C GLY A 117 -7.92 -10.59 -20.69
N ARG A 118 -7.70 -11.06 -19.46
CA ARG A 118 -8.23 -10.46 -18.22
C ARG A 118 -7.15 -9.95 -17.27
N LEU A 119 -5.89 -10.39 -17.45
CA LEU A 119 -4.74 -9.97 -16.64
C LEU A 119 -3.54 -9.71 -17.55
N GLU A 120 -2.82 -8.63 -17.30
CA GLU A 120 -1.58 -8.29 -17.98
C GLU A 120 -0.61 -7.59 -17.03
N TYR A 121 0.68 -7.47 -17.39
CA TYR A 121 1.59 -6.63 -16.63
C TYR A 121 1.15 -5.16 -16.65
N HIS A 122 1.28 -4.48 -15.52
CA HIS A 122 0.96 -3.05 -15.43
C HIS A 122 2.10 -2.18 -15.97
N ASP A 123 2.20 -2.10 -17.29
CA ASP A 123 3.21 -1.32 -17.99
C ASP A 123 3.02 0.20 -17.78
N PRO A 124 4.09 1.00 -17.56
CA PRO A 124 5.49 0.60 -17.35
C PRO A 124 5.84 0.35 -15.86
N TRP A 125 4.86 0.37 -14.97
CA TRP A 125 5.06 0.37 -13.52
C TRP A 125 5.50 -0.97 -12.94
N HIS A 126 5.40 -2.06 -13.73
CA HIS A 126 5.90 -3.39 -13.36
C HIS A 126 7.44 -3.49 -13.47
N LEU A 127 8.09 -2.56 -14.19
CA LEU A 127 9.53 -2.60 -14.42
C LEU A 127 10.35 -2.16 -13.19
N ASN A 128 11.55 -2.74 -13.05
CA ASN A 128 12.54 -2.39 -12.03
C ASN A 128 12.03 -2.53 -10.59
N ARG A 129 11.25 -3.57 -10.32
CA ARG A 129 10.86 -3.98 -8.98
C ARG A 129 11.87 -4.94 -8.40
N GLU A 130 12.00 -4.93 -7.08
CA GLU A 130 12.94 -5.81 -6.38
C GLU A 130 12.26 -7.07 -5.82
N ILE A 131 10.91 -7.02 -5.66
CA ILE A 131 10.16 -8.10 -4.99
C ILE A 131 8.92 -8.48 -5.78
N SER A 132 7.94 -7.58 -5.91
CA SER A 132 6.62 -7.90 -6.44
C SER A 132 6.53 -7.90 -7.96
N HIS A 133 5.65 -8.75 -8.53
CA HIS A 133 5.18 -8.58 -9.91
C HIS A 133 3.90 -7.77 -9.90
N LEU A 134 3.90 -6.67 -10.64
CA LEU A 134 2.77 -5.74 -10.71
C LEU A 134 1.96 -6.01 -11.97
N MET A 135 0.70 -6.34 -11.78
CA MET A 135 -0.25 -6.68 -12.83
C MET A 135 -1.47 -5.77 -12.76
N ARG A 136 -2.23 -5.72 -13.85
CA ARG A 136 -3.55 -5.06 -13.90
C ARG A 136 -4.53 -5.94 -14.67
N GLY A 137 -5.80 -5.79 -14.35
CA GLY A 137 -6.84 -6.57 -15.00
C GLY A 137 -8.09 -6.67 -14.16
N LEU A 138 -8.89 -7.70 -14.37
CA LEU A 138 -10.04 -8.01 -13.54
C LEU A 138 -10.11 -9.52 -13.31
N VAL A 139 -9.62 -9.95 -12.16
CA VAL A 139 -9.57 -11.35 -11.71
C VAL A 139 -9.94 -11.44 -10.23
N ASP A 140 -10.43 -12.59 -9.81
CA ASP A 140 -10.67 -12.88 -8.39
C ASP A 140 -9.36 -13.30 -7.73
N SER A 141 -8.89 -12.55 -6.74
CA SER A 141 -7.64 -12.83 -6.04
C SER A 141 -7.68 -14.11 -5.21
N ASP A 142 -8.84 -14.49 -4.67
CA ASP A 142 -8.99 -15.74 -3.92
C ASP A 142 -8.95 -16.96 -4.87
N GLU A 143 -9.49 -16.82 -6.09
CA GLU A 143 -9.37 -17.84 -7.14
C GLU A 143 -7.91 -17.97 -7.59
N ALA A 144 -7.22 -16.85 -7.81
CA ALA A 144 -5.81 -16.82 -8.17
C ALA A 144 -4.92 -17.46 -7.09
N ASP A 145 -5.20 -17.19 -5.82
CA ASP A 145 -4.48 -17.79 -4.69
C ASP A 145 -4.67 -19.30 -4.61
N ARG A 146 -5.90 -19.80 -4.85
CA ARG A 146 -6.16 -21.26 -4.94
C ARG A 146 -5.39 -21.88 -6.11
N LEU A 147 -5.38 -21.23 -7.26
CA LEU A 147 -4.61 -21.69 -8.43
C LEU A 147 -3.11 -21.80 -8.11
N LEU A 148 -2.54 -20.80 -7.41
CA LEU A 148 -1.15 -20.85 -6.97
C LEU A 148 -0.90 -22.02 -6.01
N GLU A 149 -1.79 -22.26 -5.05
CA GLU A 149 -1.68 -23.38 -4.10
C GLU A 149 -1.73 -24.75 -4.81
N GLU A 150 -2.63 -24.94 -5.78
CA GLU A 150 -2.75 -26.17 -6.58
C GLU A 150 -1.50 -26.48 -7.39
N HIS A 151 -0.72 -25.46 -7.74
CA HIS A 151 0.55 -25.61 -8.47
C HIS A 151 1.79 -25.60 -7.57
N GLY A 152 1.63 -25.74 -6.24
CA GLY A 152 2.74 -25.77 -5.29
C GLY A 152 3.41 -24.40 -5.04
N LEU A 153 2.74 -23.31 -5.40
CA LEU A 153 3.19 -21.92 -5.27
C LEU A 153 2.46 -21.18 -4.14
N GLY A 154 1.92 -21.90 -3.16
CA GLY A 154 1.15 -21.34 -2.04
C GLY A 154 1.94 -20.44 -1.08
N ASN A 155 3.27 -20.34 -1.25
CA ASN A 155 4.11 -19.34 -0.61
C ASN A 155 3.98 -17.94 -1.21
N LEU A 156 3.22 -17.79 -2.31
CA LEU A 156 2.88 -16.53 -2.98
C LEU A 156 1.38 -16.23 -2.81
N ARG A 157 1.01 -14.97 -3.00
CA ARG A 157 -0.38 -14.52 -3.06
C ARG A 157 -0.55 -13.36 -4.04
N LEU A 158 -1.75 -13.24 -4.62
CA LEU A 158 -2.12 -12.11 -5.47
C LEU A 158 -2.95 -11.11 -4.67
N VAL A 159 -2.38 -9.96 -4.37
CA VAL A 159 -3.04 -8.90 -3.60
C VAL A 159 -3.74 -7.92 -4.53
N ASP A 160 -5.04 -7.73 -4.36
CA ASP A 160 -5.80 -6.69 -5.02
C ASP A 160 -5.58 -5.35 -4.31
N ASN A 161 -5.00 -4.39 -5.01
CA ASN A 161 -4.73 -3.03 -4.52
C ASN A 161 -5.78 -2.00 -5.01
N GLY A 162 -6.92 -2.48 -5.49
CA GLY A 162 -8.08 -1.67 -5.86
C GLY A 162 -8.15 -1.24 -7.32
N ALA A 163 -9.30 -0.63 -7.65
CA ALA A 163 -9.64 -0.22 -8.99
C ALA A 163 -8.86 1.01 -9.46
N ILE A 164 -8.49 1.00 -10.74
CA ILE A 164 -7.84 2.11 -11.44
C ILE A 164 -8.66 2.56 -12.65
N ALA A 165 -8.36 3.76 -13.15
CA ALA A 165 -8.97 4.24 -14.39
C ALA A 165 -8.64 3.27 -15.55
N PRO A 166 -9.60 3.01 -16.46
CA PRO A 166 -9.37 2.17 -17.63
C PRO A 166 -8.17 2.67 -18.43
N LYS A 167 -7.19 1.80 -18.60
CA LYS A 167 -5.95 2.06 -19.32
C LYS A 167 -5.36 0.74 -19.78
N GLY A 168 -4.80 0.69 -20.98
CA GLY A 168 -4.11 -0.49 -21.48
C GLY A 168 -4.85 -1.24 -22.56
N SER A 169 -4.48 -2.49 -22.78
CA SER A 169 -4.85 -3.30 -23.92
C SER A 169 -5.90 -4.37 -23.63
N LEU A 170 -6.46 -4.42 -22.43
CA LEU A 170 -7.50 -5.40 -22.06
C LEU A 170 -8.86 -4.95 -22.62
N PRO A 171 -9.40 -5.59 -23.69
CA PRO A 171 -10.50 -5.04 -24.45
C PRO A 171 -11.88 -5.23 -23.83
N ASP A 172 -12.09 -6.31 -23.07
CA ASP A 172 -13.43 -6.79 -22.73
C ASP A 172 -13.58 -7.10 -21.22
N LEU A 173 -13.11 -6.19 -20.35
CA LEU A 173 -13.35 -6.32 -18.92
C LEU A 173 -14.79 -5.92 -18.56
N GLU A 174 -15.48 -6.75 -17.78
CA GLU A 174 -16.84 -6.47 -17.29
C GLU A 174 -16.91 -5.38 -16.20
N GLY A 175 -15.78 -4.69 -15.92
CA GLY A 175 -15.67 -3.65 -14.92
C GLY A 175 -14.35 -2.89 -15.01
N PRO A 176 -14.12 -1.93 -14.09
CA PRO A 176 -12.86 -1.20 -14.04
C PRO A 176 -11.71 -2.17 -13.74
N PRO A 177 -10.55 -2.00 -14.39
CA PRO A 177 -9.38 -2.81 -14.05
C PRO A 177 -8.88 -2.50 -12.65
N HIS A 178 -8.38 -3.53 -11.97
CA HIS A 178 -7.69 -3.41 -10.68
C HIS A 178 -6.18 -3.55 -10.87
N VAL A 179 -5.43 -3.08 -9.90
CA VAL A 179 -3.98 -3.32 -9.78
C VAL A 179 -3.77 -4.47 -8.82
N TYR A 180 -2.94 -5.42 -9.25
CA TYR A 180 -2.59 -6.59 -8.45
C TYR A 180 -1.09 -6.68 -8.22
N HIS A 181 -0.71 -7.10 -7.01
CA HIS A 181 0.66 -7.42 -6.66
C HIS A 181 0.78 -8.91 -6.35
N LEU A 182 1.56 -9.63 -7.14
CA LEU A 182 2.00 -10.97 -6.77
C LEU A 182 3.20 -10.85 -5.84
N ILE A 183 3.04 -11.27 -4.59
CA ILE A 183 4.03 -11.11 -3.52
C ILE A 183 4.17 -12.38 -2.68
N PRO A 184 5.26 -12.52 -1.88
CA PRO A 184 5.35 -13.55 -0.85
C PRO A 184 4.18 -13.48 0.12
N ARG A 185 3.55 -14.62 0.41
CA ARG A 185 2.33 -14.71 1.25
C ARG A 185 2.52 -14.14 2.66
N GLN A 186 3.72 -14.21 3.20
CA GLN A 186 4.06 -13.74 4.54
C GLN A 186 4.18 -12.20 4.63
N ALA A 187 4.33 -11.52 3.49
CA ALA A 187 4.46 -10.06 3.46
C ALA A 187 3.10 -9.38 3.63
N SER A 188 3.07 -8.30 4.43
CA SER A 188 1.91 -7.42 4.56
C SER A 188 2.31 -6.03 5.03
N LYS A 189 1.51 -5.01 4.70
CA LYS A 189 1.68 -3.66 5.24
C LYS A 189 1.58 -3.66 6.78
N ALA A 190 0.71 -4.50 7.36
CA ALA A 190 0.51 -4.62 8.80
C ALA A 190 1.76 -5.15 9.52
N ASP A 191 2.41 -6.19 9.01
CA ASP A 191 3.63 -6.72 9.61
C ASP A 191 4.80 -5.73 9.51
N ALA A 192 4.93 -5.03 8.38
CA ALA A 192 5.93 -4.00 8.19
C ALA A 192 5.74 -2.83 9.19
N VAL A 193 4.51 -2.37 9.40
CA VAL A 193 4.16 -1.35 10.41
C VAL A 193 4.50 -1.85 11.81
N ALA A 194 4.09 -3.07 12.18
CA ALA A 194 4.41 -3.65 13.48
C ALA A 194 5.93 -3.77 13.72
N ARG A 195 6.70 -4.09 12.68
CA ARG A 195 8.16 -4.12 12.72
C ARG A 195 8.76 -2.73 12.98
N HIS A 196 8.29 -1.72 12.24
CA HIS A 196 8.73 -0.34 12.45
C HIS A 196 8.42 0.14 13.87
N MET A 197 7.18 -0.07 14.36
CA MET A 197 6.78 0.27 15.71
C MET A 197 7.70 -0.35 16.77
N ARG A 198 8.01 -1.65 16.65
CA ARG A 198 8.95 -2.32 17.56
C ARG A 198 10.34 -1.71 17.51
N ALA A 199 10.87 -1.39 16.33
CA ALA A 199 12.19 -0.78 16.17
C ALA A 199 12.27 0.60 16.81
N ARG A 200 11.18 1.39 16.74
CA ARG A 200 11.08 2.74 17.34
C ARG A 200 10.60 2.74 18.78
N GLY A 201 10.15 1.61 19.33
CA GLY A 201 9.56 1.54 20.68
C GLY A 201 8.24 2.30 20.78
N TYR A 202 7.40 2.24 19.72
CA TYR A 202 6.07 2.85 19.72
C TYR A 202 5.03 1.84 20.18
N SER A 203 4.07 2.29 21.02
CA SER A 203 2.87 1.52 21.33
C SER A 203 1.77 1.77 20.29
N PRO A 204 0.78 0.87 20.18
CA PRO A 204 -0.35 1.06 19.26
C PRO A 204 -1.06 2.41 19.47
N GLU A 205 -1.29 2.82 20.71
CA GLU A 205 -2.00 4.04 21.09
C GLU A 205 -1.25 5.33 20.71
N GLU A 206 0.04 5.22 20.43
CA GLU A 206 0.89 6.33 19.95
C GLU A 206 0.91 6.43 18.41
N CYS A 207 0.20 5.52 17.72
CA CYS A 207 0.25 5.39 16.27
C CYS A 207 -1.14 5.45 15.66
N ILE A 208 -1.24 6.16 14.54
CA ILE A 208 -2.38 6.06 13.62
C ILE A 208 -1.93 5.58 12.25
N ALA A 209 -2.87 5.02 11.49
CA ALA A 209 -2.64 4.76 10.07
C ALA A 209 -3.77 5.32 9.21
N VAL A 210 -3.44 5.68 7.97
CA VAL A 210 -4.38 6.19 6.97
C VAL A 210 -4.20 5.40 5.67
N GLY A 211 -5.30 5.06 5.00
CA GLY A 211 -5.27 4.30 3.75
C GLY A 211 -6.60 4.33 3.02
N ASP A 212 -6.64 3.74 1.80
CA ASP A 212 -7.82 3.72 0.93
C ASP A 212 -8.15 2.33 0.35
N SER A 213 -7.54 1.26 0.87
CA SER A 213 -7.73 -0.10 0.36
C SER A 213 -8.01 -1.11 1.48
N ARG A 214 -8.53 -2.29 1.11
CA ARG A 214 -8.71 -3.43 2.06
C ARG A 214 -7.38 -3.87 2.67
N GLU A 215 -6.30 -3.86 1.91
CA GLU A 215 -4.96 -4.22 2.40
C GLU A 215 -4.47 -3.18 3.44
N ASP A 216 -4.82 -1.90 3.26
CA ASP A 216 -4.51 -0.87 4.25
C ASP A 216 -5.27 -1.06 5.56
N VAL A 217 -6.55 -1.44 5.48
CA VAL A 217 -7.38 -1.73 6.67
C VAL A 217 -6.75 -2.81 7.55
N GLY A 218 -6.01 -3.75 6.98
CA GLY A 218 -5.26 -4.75 7.75
C GLY A 218 -4.31 -4.14 8.79
N VAL A 219 -3.81 -2.91 8.56
CA VAL A 219 -2.95 -2.19 9.50
C VAL A 219 -3.68 -1.79 10.79
N ALA A 220 -5.02 -1.71 10.77
CA ALA A 220 -5.82 -1.42 11.98
C ALA A 220 -5.58 -2.44 13.10
N ALA A 221 -5.15 -3.65 12.77
CA ALA A 221 -4.84 -4.69 13.76
C ALA A 221 -3.63 -4.36 14.66
N VAL A 222 -2.77 -3.42 14.24
CA VAL A 222 -1.49 -3.14 14.91
C VAL A 222 -1.36 -1.70 15.40
N VAL A 223 -2.22 -0.76 14.97
CA VAL A 223 -2.22 0.63 15.42
C VAL A 223 -3.42 0.92 16.32
N GLY A 224 -3.35 2.00 17.12
CA GLY A 224 -4.46 2.37 18.00
C GLY A 224 -5.70 2.85 17.22
N ARG A 225 -5.50 3.47 16.05
CA ARG A 225 -6.58 4.00 15.23
C ARG A 225 -6.22 3.96 13.76
N PHE A 226 -7.17 3.61 12.93
CA PHE A 226 -7.03 3.61 11.49
C PHE A 226 -8.08 4.53 10.86
N PHE A 227 -7.65 5.36 9.91
CA PHE A 227 -8.53 6.21 9.14
C PHE A 227 -8.61 5.72 7.70
N LEU A 228 -9.81 5.38 7.27
CA LEU A 228 -10.11 5.05 5.88
C LEU A 228 -10.62 6.32 5.20
N VAL A 229 -9.94 6.78 4.15
CA VAL A 229 -10.37 8.00 3.45
C VAL A 229 -11.65 7.75 2.64
N ALA A 230 -12.51 8.77 2.54
CA ALA A 230 -13.87 8.64 1.98
C ALA A 230 -13.92 7.99 0.58
N ASN A 231 -12.95 8.27 -0.28
CA ASN A 231 -12.88 7.65 -1.61
C ASN A 231 -12.72 6.13 -1.61
N ALA A 232 -12.28 5.53 -0.49
CA ALA A 232 -12.22 4.06 -0.36
C ALA A 232 -13.63 3.47 -0.37
N VAL A 233 -14.56 4.06 0.40
CA VAL A 233 -15.95 3.62 0.48
C VAL A 233 -16.71 3.91 -0.81
N GLU A 234 -16.38 5.02 -1.50
CA GLU A 234 -16.94 5.36 -2.81
C GLU A 234 -16.57 4.33 -3.88
N LYS A 235 -15.33 3.82 -3.85
CA LYS A 235 -14.80 2.81 -4.79
C LYS A 235 -15.25 1.39 -4.45
N ASP A 236 -15.29 1.05 -3.18
CA ASP A 236 -15.64 -0.27 -2.65
C ASP A 236 -16.59 -0.12 -1.45
N PRO A 237 -17.93 -0.12 -1.68
CA PRO A 237 -18.91 -0.01 -0.59
C PRO A 237 -18.82 -1.12 0.46
N ASP A 238 -18.25 -2.26 0.12
CA ASP A 238 -18.07 -3.39 1.03
C ASP A 238 -16.74 -3.33 1.82
N VAL A 239 -15.89 -2.31 1.61
CA VAL A 239 -14.60 -2.17 2.32
C VAL A 239 -14.75 -2.12 3.84
N MET A 240 -15.89 -1.65 4.33
CA MET A 240 -16.22 -1.57 5.76
C MET A 240 -16.76 -2.89 6.34
N ARG A 241 -16.94 -3.94 5.53
CA ARG A 241 -17.47 -5.21 6.04
C ARG A 241 -16.42 -5.95 6.89
N GLY A 242 -16.75 -6.16 8.17
CA GLY A 242 -15.90 -6.92 9.10
C GLY A 242 -14.64 -6.20 9.58
N VAL A 243 -14.55 -4.87 9.39
CA VAL A 243 -13.39 -4.08 9.86
C VAL A 243 -13.36 -3.99 11.40
N PRO A 244 -12.15 -3.84 12.00
CA PRO A 244 -12.00 -3.60 13.44
C PRO A 244 -12.70 -2.32 13.90
N ALA A 245 -13.06 -2.27 15.20
CA ALA A 245 -13.79 -1.13 15.79
C ALA A 245 -12.98 0.19 15.83
N ASN A 246 -11.65 0.12 15.69
CA ASN A 246 -10.76 1.28 15.65
C ASN A 246 -10.58 1.86 14.24
N VAL A 247 -11.39 1.43 13.27
CA VAL A 247 -11.43 1.99 11.91
C VAL A 247 -12.49 3.08 11.85
N GLU A 248 -12.10 4.26 11.40
CA GLU A 248 -12.99 5.40 11.14
C GLU A 248 -12.89 5.82 9.69
N VAL A 249 -14.02 6.24 9.10
CA VAL A 249 -14.05 6.82 7.75
C VAL A 249 -13.97 8.35 7.88
N THR A 250 -13.08 8.98 7.10
CA THR A 250 -12.98 10.44 7.04
C THR A 250 -14.10 11.02 6.14
N GLU A 251 -14.44 12.28 6.33
CA GLU A 251 -15.33 13.02 5.41
C GLU A 251 -14.57 13.40 4.13
N GLY A 252 -13.29 13.73 4.28
CA GLY A 252 -12.39 14.09 3.18
C GLY A 252 -11.95 12.89 2.37
N ARG A 253 -11.70 13.13 1.06
CA ARG A 253 -11.14 12.18 0.11
C ARG A 253 -9.63 12.41 -0.01
N ASN A 254 -8.87 11.36 -0.29
CA ASN A 254 -7.43 11.45 -0.53
C ASN A 254 -6.71 12.33 0.53
N GLY A 255 -5.89 13.27 0.10
CA GLY A 255 -5.10 14.14 0.96
C GLY A 255 -5.90 15.02 1.90
N ASP A 256 -7.15 15.37 1.57
CA ASP A 256 -8.04 16.10 2.47
C ASP A 256 -8.49 15.20 3.63
N GLY A 257 -8.76 13.92 3.37
CA GLY A 257 -9.01 12.91 4.40
C GLY A 257 -7.78 12.62 5.26
N PHE A 258 -6.58 12.58 4.65
CA PHE A 258 -5.33 12.49 5.41
C PHE A 258 -5.16 13.69 6.37
N TYR A 259 -5.44 14.91 5.89
CA TYR A 259 -5.41 16.10 6.75
C TYR A 259 -6.38 15.99 7.93
N GLU A 260 -7.62 15.60 7.67
CA GLU A 260 -8.64 15.37 8.70
C GLU A 260 -8.16 14.38 9.77
N ALA A 261 -7.65 13.22 9.34
CA ALA A 261 -7.13 12.18 10.22
C ALA A 261 -6.00 12.71 11.14
N VAL A 262 -5.03 13.41 10.57
CA VAL A 262 -3.90 13.98 11.32
C VAL A 262 -4.36 15.04 12.32
N VAL A 263 -5.22 15.98 11.89
CA VAL A 263 -5.71 17.06 12.76
C VAL A 263 -6.52 16.48 13.93
N LYS A 264 -7.40 15.51 13.65
CA LYS A 264 -8.19 14.82 14.67
C LYS A 264 -7.29 14.11 15.69
N ALA A 265 -6.31 13.36 15.23
CA ALA A 265 -5.38 12.64 16.11
C ALA A 265 -4.47 13.57 16.92
N LEU A 266 -4.08 14.73 16.39
CA LEU A 266 -3.28 15.73 17.12
C LEU A 266 -4.10 16.52 18.13
N ALA A 267 -5.41 16.69 17.91
CA ALA A 267 -6.29 17.43 18.84
C ALA A 267 -6.65 16.63 20.10
N GLU A 268 -6.59 15.32 20.06
CA GLU A 268 -6.92 14.41 21.17
C GLU A 268 -5.71 14.17 22.12
N ARG A 269 -5.02 15.26 22.52
CA ARG A 269 -3.83 15.20 23.41
C ARG A 269 -4.21 15.01 24.88
#